data_093e27e77fec12328c4e3601198ff5d4
#
_entry.id   093e27e77fec12328c4e3601198ff5d4
#
_cell.length_a   1.000
_cell.length_b   1.000
_cell.length_c   1.000
_cell.angle_alpha   90.00
_cell.angle_beta   90.00
_cell.angle_gamma   90.00
#
_symmetry.space_group_name_H-M   'P 1'
#
loop_
_entity.id
_entity.type
_entity.pdbx_description
1 polymer ?
#
loop_
_entity_poly.entity_id
_entity_poly.type
_entity_poly.pdbx_seq_one_letter_code
_entity_poly.pdbx_strand_id
1 'polypeptide(L)'
;MLKEMNRLWKLADRRTGMKILICDDELLAAEKIADLVSHFAAQRHLAVSVVKFTDVEKCMKSSLERCDIAFLDIDMKPYNGIDLARVLHDANPNAIIIFVTNYIEYAPAGYEVNAFRYLLKPEMEKTFDRFFEDALDEYKKYHQIVSFSIDSEHIEVPVQNILYFESEQRIMKMHLIRGDRLCHRFYASMTQMTAELEPMGFLRIQKSYLVNMAYIEMLKYGETRLKGGIVLKSSEKNHSEIKQRYSLWRAKNR
;
A
#
# COMPACT_ATOMS: atom_id res chain seq x y z
N MET A 1 -3.71 29.16 -5.41
CA MET A 1 -4.01 28.30 -4.26
C MET A 1 -3.94 26.80 -4.61
N LEU A 2 -4.78 26.24 -5.50
CA LEU A 2 -4.65 24.83 -5.97
C LEU A 2 -3.28 24.50 -6.60
N LYS A 3 -2.66 25.46 -7.30
CA LYS A 3 -1.31 25.30 -7.87
C LYS A 3 -0.21 25.27 -6.81
N GLU A 4 -0.39 25.94 -5.66
CA GLU A 4 0.58 25.91 -4.55
C GLU A 4 0.46 24.63 -3.73
N MET A 5 -0.75 24.11 -3.52
CA MET A 5 -0.97 22.83 -2.84
C MET A 5 -0.39 21.66 -3.64
N ASN A 6 -0.57 21.65 -4.96
CA ASN A 6 0.10 20.68 -5.84
C ASN A 6 1.62 20.90 -5.91
N ARG A 7 2.12 22.10 -5.57
CA ARG A 7 3.54 22.39 -5.49
C ARG A 7 4.19 21.78 -4.25
N LEU A 8 3.47 21.70 -3.11
CA LEU A 8 3.96 21.04 -1.89
C LEU A 8 4.22 19.54 -2.15
N TRP A 9 3.28 18.84 -2.80
CA TRP A 9 3.48 17.45 -3.21
C TRP A 9 4.54 17.29 -4.33
N LYS A 10 4.67 18.26 -5.25
CA LYS A 10 5.68 18.25 -6.32
C LYS A 10 7.10 18.49 -5.81
N LEU A 11 7.30 19.25 -4.75
CA LEU A 11 8.62 19.45 -4.13
C LEU A 11 9.08 18.20 -3.38
N ALA A 12 8.13 17.36 -2.90
CA ALA A 12 8.37 16.05 -2.33
C ALA A 12 8.66 14.96 -3.40
N ASP A 13 8.46 15.24 -4.69
CA ASP A 13 8.40 14.25 -5.78
C ASP A 13 9.75 13.90 -6.42
N ARG A 14 10.86 14.33 -5.86
CA ARG A 14 12.19 13.87 -6.33
C ARG A 14 12.94 13.16 -5.23
N ARG A 15 12.73 11.83 -5.19
CA ARG A 15 13.42 10.87 -4.32
C ARG A 15 12.85 10.82 -2.88
N THR A 16 11.64 10.20 -2.75
CA THR A 16 11.50 9.14 -1.79
C THR A 16 11.45 9.51 -0.32
N GLY A 17 10.35 9.86 0.13
CA GLY A 17 9.98 9.73 1.53
C GLY A 17 8.54 9.25 1.59
N MET A 18 8.19 8.53 2.64
CA MET A 18 6.82 8.18 2.95
C MET A 18 6.00 9.47 3.09
N LYS A 19 4.86 9.54 2.42
CA LYS A 19 4.01 10.73 2.36
C LYS A 19 2.90 10.64 3.39
N ILE A 20 2.98 11.52 4.38
CA ILE A 20 2.07 11.54 5.52
C ILE A 20 1.14 12.73 5.40
N LEU A 21 -0.16 12.45 5.46
CA LEU A 21 -1.23 13.43 5.52
C LEU A 21 -1.71 13.56 6.96
N ILE A 22 -1.90 14.79 7.43
CA ILE A 22 -2.54 15.09 8.70
C ILE A 22 -3.69 16.05 8.41
N CYS A 23 -4.90 15.72 8.85
CA CYS A 23 -6.06 16.59 8.76
C CYS A 23 -6.79 16.65 10.10
N ASP A 24 -6.79 17.82 10.72
CA ASP A 24 -7.42 18.13 12.02
C ASP A 24 -7.75 19.61 12.01
N ASP A 25 -8.98 20.02 12.30
CA ASP A 25 -9.39 21.43 12.29
C ASP A 25 -8.79 22.23 13.46
N GLU A 26 -8.29 21.54 14.49
CA GLU A 26 -7.49 22.11 15.55
C GLU A 26 -6.00 22.15 15.16
N LEU A 27 -5.48 23.35 14.87
CA LEU A 27 -4.07 23.52 14.47
C LEU A 27 -3.08 22.89 15.46
N LEU A 28 -3.32 23.06 16.76
CA LEU A 28 -2.44 22.51 17.81
C LEU A 28 -2.42 20.98 17.80
N ALA A 29 -3.54 20.33 17.52
CA ALA A 29 -3.61 18.89 17.40
C ALA A 29 -2.85 18.40 16.16
N ALA A 30 -3.05 19.06 15.01
CA ALA A 30 -2.31 18.77 13.79
C ALA A 30 -0.78 18.94 13.95
N GLU A 31 -0.35 19.98 14.65
CA GLU A 31 1.07 20.23 14.96
C GLU A 31 1.63 19.15 15.88
N LYS A 32 0.92 18.79 16.93
CA LYS A 32 1.31 17.74 17.87
C LYS A 32 1.52 16.39 17.15
N ILE A 33 0.61 16.01 16.24
CA ILE A 33 0.75 14.81 15.44
C ILE A 33 2.00 14.90 14.54
N ALA A 34 2.22 16.06 13.91
CA ALA A 34 3.39 16.27 13.05
C ALA A 34 4.72 16.18 13.81
N ASP A 35 4.76 16.68 15.05
CA ASP A 35 5.93 16.58 15.93
C ASP A 35 6.21 15.13 16.32
N LEU A 36 5.18 14.35 16.68
CA LEU A 36 5.30 12.93 16.98
C LEU A 36 5.81 12.14 15.77
N VAL A 37 5.26 12.39 14.58
CA VAL A 37 5.74 11.80 13.32
C VAL A 37 7.21 12.13 13.09
N SER A 38 7.57 13.41 13.24
CA SER A 38 8.94 13.88 12.98
C SER A 38 9.95 13.29 13.98
N HIS A 39 9.57 13.21 15.26
CA HIS A 39 10.39 12.60 16.31
C HIS A 39 10.62 11.11 16.05
N PHE A 40 9.56 10.37 15.78
CA PHE A 40 9.61 8.95 15.45
C PHE A 40 10.46 8.68 14.20
N ALA A 41 10.25 9.47 13.13
CA ALA A 41 10.99 9.34 11.89
C ALA A 41 12.49 9.62 12.08
N ALA A 42 12.85 10.64 12.88
CA ALA A 42 14.24 10.98 13.18
C ALA A 42 14.95 9.85 13.94
N GLN A 43 14.30 9.24 14.94
CA GLN A 43 14.85 8.12 15.70
C GLN A 43 15.15 6.89 14.83
N ARG A 44 14.41 6.69 13.75
CA ARG A 44 14.52 5.52 12.86
C ARG A 44 15.15 5.83 11.50
N HIS A 45 15.67 7.05 11.32
CA HIS A 45 16.28 7.51 10.06
C HIS A 45 15.36 7.34 8.85
N LEU A 46 14.03 7.55 9.05
CA LEU A 46 13.04 7.46 7.98
C LEU A 46 12.92 8.79 7.24
N ALA A 47 12.92 8.73 5.91
CA ALA A 47 12.57 9.89 5.10
C ALA A 47 11.03 10.02 5.06
N VAL A 48 10.49 11.10 5.60
CA VAL A 48 9.06 11.39 5.61
C VAL A 48 8.79 12.78 5.04
N SER A 49 7.66 12.92 4.38
CA SER A 49 7.13 14.21 3.91
C SER A 49 5.74 14.40 4.51
N VAL A 50 5.58 15.37 5.40
CA VAL A 50 4.33 15.63 6.12
C VAL A 50 3.62 16.82 5.49
N VAL A 51 2.33 16.65 5.18
CA VAL A 51 1.45 17.73 4.75
C VAL A 51 0.29 17.83 5.73
N LYS A 52 0.06 19.04 6.26
CA LYS A 52 -0.98 19.32 7.25
C LYS A 52 -2.12 20.13 6.63
N PHE A 53 -3.34 19.79 6.99
CA PHE A 53 -4.55 20.54 6.68
C PHE A 53 -5.36 20.79 7.94
N THR A 54 -5.84 22.02 8.11
CA THR A 54 -6.83 22.42 9.12
C THR A 54 -8.20 22.70 8.50
N ASP A 55 -8.35 22.38 7.22
CA ASP A 55 -9.57 22.61 6.43
C ASP A 55 -9.79 21.33 5.58
N VAL A 56 -10.83 20.60 5.94
CA VAL A 56 -11.16 19.31 5.33
C VAL A 56 -11.51 19.43 3.84
N GLU A 57 -12.15 20.54 3.42
CA GLU A 57 -12.46 20.75 2.00
C GLU A 57 -11.20 20.96 1.15
N LYS A 58 -10.23 21.69 1.68
CA LYS A 58 -8.94 21.89 1.01
C LYS A 58 -8.17 20.58 0.95
N CYS A 59 -8.25 19.76 2.01
CA CYS A 59 -7.66 18.44 2.04
C CYS A 59 -8.26 17.54 0.96
N MET A 60 -9.59 17.44 0.87
CA MET A 60 -10.29 16.64 -0.14
C MET A 60 -9.96 17.03 -1.60
N LYS A 61 -9.63 18.32 -1.83
CA LYS A 61 -9.24 18.84 -3.14
C LYS A 61 -7.75 18.71 -3.45
N SER A 62 -6.96 18.11 -2.54
CA SER A 62 -5.52 17.91 -2.72
C SER A 62 -5.21 16.61 -3.48
N SER A 63 -3.92 16.35 -3.74
CA SER A 63 -3.44 15.14 -4.43
C SER A 63 -3.41 13.93 -3.48
N LEU A 64 -4.57 13.42 -3.09
CA LEU A 64 -4.74 12.32 -2.13
C LEU A 64 -4.17 10.99 -2.63
N GLU A 65 -4.09 10.79 -3.95
CA GLU A 65 -3.52 9.59 -4.57
C GLU A 65 -2.06 9.32 -4.19
N ARG A 66 -1.39 10.32 -3.60
CA ARG A 66 0.01 10.24 -3.17
C ARG A 66 0.19 10.01 -1.68
N CYS A 67 -0.88 9.92 -0.93
CA CYS A 67 -0.84 9.74 0.52
C CYS A 67 -0.54 8.27 0.86
N ASP A 68 0.51 8.02 1.66
CA ASP A 68 0.84 6.68 2.14
C ASP A 68 0.21 6.39 3.49
N ILE A 69 0.28 7.35 4.43
CA ILE A 69 -0.33 7.24 5.75
C ILE A 69 -1.10 8.55 6.04
N ALA A 70 -2.32 8.42 6.51
CA ALA A 70 -3.16 9.55 6.90
C ALA A 70 -3.53 9.50 8.38
N PHE A 71 -3.31 10.59 9.09
CA PHE A 71 -3.85 10.85 10.42
C PHE A 71 -5.00 11.84 10.28
N LEU A 72 -6.22 11.39 10.60
CA LEU A 72 -7.45 12.15 10.37
C LEU A 72 -8.23 12.31 11.66
N ASP A 73 -8.56 13.55 12.03
CA ASP A 73 -9.61 13.75 13.03
C ASP A 73 -10.98 13.42 12.42
N ILE A 74 -11.91 12.99 13.24
CA ILE A 74 -13.27 12.68 12.83
C ILE A 74 -14.19 13.87 12.95
N ASP A 75 -14.09 14.64 14.05
CA ASP A 75 -15.01 15.75 14.34
C ASP A 75 -14.55 17.04 13.69
N MET A 76 -14.64 17.11 12.37
CA MET A 76 -14.35 18.30 11.57
C MET A 76 -15.62 18.78 10.84
N LYS A 77 -15.66 20.06 10.47
CA LYS A 77 -16.77 20.65 9.72
C LYS A 77 -16.25 21.37 8.46
N PRO A 78 -17.02 21.40 7.35
CA PRO A 78 -18.40 20.89 7.16
C PRO A 78 -18.48 19.38 6.86
N TYR A 79 -17.38 18.71 6.55
CA TYR A 79 -17.28 17.25 6.35
C TYR A 79 -16.50 16.65 7.51
N ASN A 80 -16.85 15.42 7.89
CA ASN A 80 -16.13 14.71 8.94
C ASN A 80 -14.93 13.90 8.38
N GLY A 81 -14.07 13.40 9.26
CA GLY A 81 -12.90 12.62 8.86
C GLY A 81 -13.24 11.31 8.16
N ILE A 82 -14.43 10.73 8.39
CA ILE A 82 -14.88 9.51 7.71
C ILE A 82 -15.18 9.80 6.24
N ASP A 83 -15.78 10.96 5.94
CA ASP A 83 -16.01 11.40 4.57
C ASP A 83 -14.68 11.62 3.83
N LEU A 84 -13.71 12.25 4.48
CA LEU A 84 -12.35 12.39 3.93
C LEU A 84 -11.68 11.03 3.72
N ALA A 85 -11.84 10.09 4.65
CA ALA A 85 -11.30 8.75 4.53
C ALA A 85 -11.87 7.99 3.32
N ARG A 86 -13.17 8.12 3.02
CA ARG A 86 -13.78 7.55 1.80
C ARG A 86 -13.14 8.13 0.54
N VAL A 87 -13.02 9.46 0.45
CA VAL A 87 -12.38 10.12 -0.70
C VAL A 87 -10.92 9.70 -0.86
N LEU A 88 -10.18 9.57 0.25
CA LEU A 88 -8.81 9.09 0.25
C LEU A 88 -8.73 7.64 -0.21
N HIS A 89 -9.60 6.76 0.29
CA HIS A 89 -9.63 5.35 -0.09
C HIS A 89 -9.95 5.16 -1.59
N ASP A 90 -10.86 5.96 -2.13
CA ASP A 90 -11.17 5.94 -3.57
C ASP A 90 -9.98 6.42 -4.42
N ALA A 91 -9.23 7.43 -3.94
CA ALA A 91 -8.05 7.97 -4.61
C ALA A 91 -6.83 7.03 -4.49
N ASN A 92 -6.62 6.43 -3.32
CA ASN A 92 -5.54 5.49 -3.02
C ASN A 92 -6.02 4.39 -2.07
N PRO A 93 -6.47 3.23 -2.58
CA PRO A 93 -6.92 2.10 -1.75
C PRO A 93 -5.85 1.49 -0.83
N ASN A 94 -4.57 1.82 -1.05
CA ASN A 94 -3.44 1.34 -0.23
C ASN A 94 -3.02 2.36 0.84
N ALA A 95 -3.67 3.52 0.92
CA ALA A 95 -3.40 4.49 1.97
C ALA A 95 -3.78 3.91 3.33
N ILE A 96 -2.88 4.04 4.29
CA ILE A 96 -3.09 3.56 5.66
C ILE A 96 -3.76 4.68 6.45
N ILE A 97 -5.00 4.47 6.86
CA ILE A 97 -5.81 5.48 7.55
C ILE A 97 -5.80 5.22 9.05
N ILE A 98 -5.37 6.22 9.83
CA ILE A 98 -5.39 6.23 11.28
C ILE A 98 -6.28 7.39 11.72
N PHE A 99 -7.37 7.09 12.39
CA PHE A 99 -8.18 8.14 13.01
C PHE A 99 -7.56 8.59 14.33
N VAL A 100 -7.51 9.91 14.55
CA VAL A 100 -7.02 10.52 15.78
C VAL A 100 -8.11 11.44 16.30
N THR A 101 -8.85 11.04 17.32
CA THR A 101 -10.05 11.75 17.78
C THR A 101 -10.25 11.67 19.30
N ASN A 102 -11.12 12.52 19.81
CA ASN A 102 -11.57 12.45 21.22
C ASN A 102 -12.69 11.43 21.43
N TYR A 103 -13.32 10.93 20.38
CA TYR A 103 -14.60 10.21 20.44
C TYR A 103 -14.46 8.75 19.99
N ILE A 104 -14.56 7.81 20.94
CA ILE A 104 -14.47 6.37 20.66
C ILE A 104 -15.71 5.80 19.96
N GLU A 105 -16.87 6.46 20.12
CA GLU A 105 -18.15 6.05 19.56
C GLU A 105 -18.19 6.01 18.04
N TYR A 106 -17.28 6.68 17.36
CA TYR A 106 -17.14 6.63 15.91
C TYR A 106 -16.32 5.43 15.39
N ALA A 107 -15.73 4.62 16.27
CA ALA A 107 -14.94 3.46 15.87
C ALA A 107 -15.69 2.48 14.94
N PRO A 108 -17.01 2.19 15.15
CA PRO A 108 -17.76 1.34 14.20
C PRO A 108 -17.80 1.88 12.77
N ALA A 109 -17.92 3.22 12.59
CA ALA A 109 -17.94 3.83 11.27
C ALA A 109 -16.56 3.79 10.58
N GLY A 110 -15.47 3.70 11.34
CA GLY A 110 -14.12 3.52 10.81
C GLY A 110 -13.94 2.18 10.07
N TYR A 111 -14.68 1.14 10.43
CA TYR A 111 -14.65 -0.14 9.71
C TYR A 111 -15.19 -0.04 8.27
N GLU A 112 -16.12 0.86 8.00
CA GLU A 112 -16.68 1.06 6.66
C GLU A 112 -15.64 1.58 5.65
N VAL A 113 -14.63 2.29 6.14
CA VAL A 113 -13.55 2.88 5.32
C VAL A 113 -12.22 2.13 5.46
N ASN A 114 -12.23 0.91 6.00
CA ASN A 114 -11.04 0.10 6.25
C ASN A 114 -9.94 0.84 7.04
N ALA A 115 -10.35 1.61 8.06
CA ALA A 115 -9.39 2.29 8.93
C ALA A 115 -8.43 1.27 9.57
N PHE A 116 -7.14 1.54 9.47
CA PHE A 116 -6.11 0.65 10.00
C PHE A 116 -6.07 0.67 11.53
N ARG A 117 -6.18 1.87 12.13
CA ARG A 117 -6.17 2.07 13.59
C ARG A 117 -7.03 3.26 13.99
N TYR A 118 -7.36 3.23 15.28
CA TYR A 118 -8.12 4.29 15.96
C TYR A 118 -7.34 4.74 17.20
N LEU A 119 -6.94 5.99 17.23
CA LEU A 119 -6.08 6.58 18.26
C LEU A 119 -6.86 7.67 19.00
N LEU A 120 -7.01 7.52 20.30
CA LEU A 120 -7.64 8.55 21.13
C LEU A 120 -6.64 9.69 21.44
N LYS A 121 -7.03 10.93 21.18
CA LYS A 121 -6.19 12.14 21.44
C LYS A 121 -5.58 12.14 22.87
N PRO A 122 -6.33 11.80 23.96
CA PRO A 122 -5.76 11.76 25.31
C PRO A 122 -4.67 10.70 25.53
N GLU A 123 -4.67 9.61 24.74
CA GLU A 123 -3.71 8.52 24.85
C GLU A 123 -2.61 8.58 23.79
N MET A 124 -2.65 9.59 22.92
CA MET A 124 -1.81 9.68 21.73
C MET A 124 -0.33 9.58 22.06
N GLU A 125 0.17 10.35 23.01
CA GLU A 125 1.61 10.34 23.38
C GLU A 125 2.13 8.96 23.85
N LYS A 126 1.26 8.17 24.48
CA LYS A 126 1.64 6.85 25.02
C LYS A 126 1.58 5.74 23.99
N THR A 127 0.73 5.89 22.97
CA THR A 127 0.40 4.80 22.03
C THR A 127 0.85 5.08 20.60
N PHE A 128 1.23 6.33 20.29
CA PHE A 128 1.60 6.77 18.94
C PHE A 128 2.70 5.90 18.32
N ASP A 129 3.80 5.71 19.03
CA ASP A 129 4.95 4.98 18.50
C ASP A 129 4.58 3.56 18.10
N ARG A 130 3.78 2.87 18.91
CA ARG A 130 3.31 1.51 18.60
C ARG A 130 2.41 1.50 17.37
N PHE A 131 1.45 2.44 17.28
CA PHE A 131 0.52 2.48 16.15
C PHE A 131 1.19 2.91 14.86
N PHE A 132 2.18 3.80 14.96
CA PHE A 132 2.96 4.20 13.80
C PHE A 132 3.92 3.09 13.34
N GLU A 133 4.49 2.29 14.26
CA GLU A 133 5.26 1.08 13.94
C GLU A 133 4.39 0.07 13.18
N ASP A 134 3.19 -0.23 13.69
CA ASP A 134 2.22 -1.11 13.01
C ASP A 134 1.90 -0.60 11.59
N ALA A 135 1.71 0.73 11.44
CA ALA A 135 1.45 1.36 10.15
C ALA A 135 2.65 1.28 9.20
N LEU A 136 3.88 1.42 9.72
CA LEU A 136 5.10 1.23 8.92
C LEU A 136 5.25 -0.21 8.42
N ASP A 137 4.90 -1.19 9.23
CA ASP A 137 4.98 -2.59 8.81
C ASP A 137 3.93 -2.89 7.74
N GLU A 138 2.75 -2.26 7.82
CA GLU A 138 1.76 -2.34 6.75
C GLU A 138 2.24 -1.61 5.49
N TYR A 139 2.79 -0.39 5.62
CA TYR A 139 3.38 0.37 4.53
C TYR A 139 4.46 -0.43 3.78
N LYS A 140 5.36 -1.10 4.50
CA LYS A 140 6.42 -1.92 3.89
C LYS A 140 5.86 -3.06 3.05
N LYS A 141 4.73 -3.67 3.44
CA LYS A 141 4.09 -4.74 2.65
C LYS A 141 3.65 -4.22 1.28
N TYR A 142 3.11 -2.98 1.21
CA TYR A 142 2.66 -2.38 -0.04
C TYR A 142 3.79 -1.75 -0.86
N HIS A 143 4.91 -1.38 -0.21
CA HIS A 143 6.02 -0.66 -0.84
C HIS A 143 7.29 -1.50 -1.01
N GLN A 144 7.16 -2.84 -0.96
CA GLN A 144 8.26 -3.73 -1.33
C GLN A 144 8.68 -3.47 -2.78
N ILE A 145 9.98 -3.25 -2.99
CA ILE A 145 10.57 -3.02 -4.31
C ILE A 145 11.42 -4.23 -4.67
N VAL A 146 11.31 -4.70 -5.89
CA VAL A 146 12.18 -5.73 -6.45
C VAL A 146 13.04 -5.11 -7.53
N SER A 147 14.32 -5.42 -7.53
CA SER A 147 15.28 -4.91 -8.50
C SER A 147 15.63 -5.98 -9.52
N PHE A 148 15.61 -5.63 -10.80
CA PHE A 148 15.96 -6.50 -11.91
C PHE A 148 17.04 -5.85 -12.78
N SER A 149 17.98 -6.65 -13.29
CA SER A 149 18.92 -6.20 -14.32
C SER A 149 18.38 -6.65 -15.69
N ILE A 150 18.01 -5.69 -16.51
CA ILE A 150 17.45 -5.90 -17.85
C ILE A 150 18.30 -5.10 -18.85
N ASP A 151 18.90 -5.76 -19.83
CA ASP A 151 19.73 -5.13 -20.87
C ASP A 151 20.79 -4.16 -20.32
N SER A 152 21.45 -4.53 -19.22
CA SER A 152 22.44 -3.71 -18.48
C SER A 152 21.85 -2.50 -17.74
N GLU A 153 20.55 -2.29 -17.76
CA GLU A 153 19.86 -1.31 -16.93
C GLU A 153 19.36 -1.93 -15.62
N HIS A 154 19.44 -1.17 -14.54
CA HIS A 154 18.89 -1.55 -13.25
C HIS A 154 17.49 -0.98 -13.11
N ILE A 155 16.49 -1.86 -13.09
CA ILE A 155 15.06 -1.48 -13.01
C ILE A 155 14.52 -1.87 -11.64
N GLU A 156 13.96 -0.90 -10.94
CA GLU A 156 13.25 -1.08 -9.68
C GLU A 156 11.74 -1.08 -9.90
N VAL A 157 11.06 -2.12 -9.44
CA VAL A 157 9.60 -2.26 -9.62
C VAL A 157 8.94 -2.53 -8.28
N PRO A 158 7.96 -1.72 -7.85
CA PRO A 158 7.16 -2.03 -6.69
C PRO A 158 6.42 -3.36 -6.87
N VAL A 159 6.51 -4.22 -5.86
CA VAL A 159 5.87 -5.56 -5.87
C VAL A 159 4.39 -5.49 -6.19
N GLN A 160 3.71 -4.47 -5.67
CA GLN A 160 2.29 -4.21 -5.94
C GLN A 160 1.98 -3.89 -7.41
N ASN A 161 2.97 -3.50 -8.22
CA ASN A 161 2.76 -3.25 -9.64
C ASN A 161 2.94 -4.51 -10.49
N ILE A 162 3.43 -5.60 -9.89
CA ILE A 162 3.70 -6.86 -10.59
C ILE A 162 2.51 -7.81 -10.42
N LEU A 163 1.92 -8.19 -11.54
CA LEU A 163 0.77 -9.09 -11.58
C LEU A 163 1.22 -10.55 -11.55
N TYR A 164 2.12 -10.93 -12.45
CA TYR A 164 2.72 -12.25 -12.51
C TYR A 164 3.99 -12.27 -13.37
N PHE A 165 4.76 -13.34 -13.22
CA PHE A 165 5.88 -13.69 -14.10
C PHE A 165 5.53 -14.93 -14.92
N GLU A 166 5.93 -14.90 -16.18
CA GLU A 166 5.83 -16.01 -17.11
C GLU A 166 7.23 -16.40 -17.61
N SER A 167 7.56 -17.68 -17.60
CA SER A 167 8.81 -18.19 -18.15
C SER A 167 8.59 -18.89 -19.48
N GLU A 168 9.29 -18.44 -20.50
CA GLU A 168 9.32 -19.05 -21.82
C GLU A 168 10.78 -19.24 -22.26
N GLN A 169 11.23 -20.50 -22.43
CA GLN A 169 12.59 -20.84 -22.89
C GLN A 169 13.74 -20.09 -22.17
N ARG A 170 13.68 -19.97 -20.83
CA ARG A 170 14.61 -19.23 -19.95
C ARG A 170 14.49 -17.71 -20.01
N ILE A 171 13.60 -17.18 -20.83
CA ILE A 171 13.25 -15.76 -20.80
C ILE A 171 12.10 -15.59 -19.78
N MET A 172 12.32 -14.71 -18.84
CA MET A 172 11.29 -14.31 -17.88
C MET A 172 10.57 -13.07 -18.43
N LYS A 173 9.25 -13.12 -18.43
CA LYS A 173 8.38 -12.00 -18.79
C LYS A 173 7.69 -11.52 -17.51
N MET A 174 7.88 -10.26 -17.16
CA MET A 174 7.21 -9.60 -16.03
C MET A 174 5.99 -8.84 -16.53
N HIS A 175 4.81 -9.19 -16.04
CA HIS A 175 3.55 -8.57 -16.39
C HIS A 175 3.11 -7.61 -15.28
N LEU A 176 2.90 -6.33 -15.64
CA LEU A 176 2.51 -5.25 -14.74
C LEU A 176 1.02 -4.94 -14.82
N ILE A 177 0.46 -4.32 -13.74
CA ILE A 177 -0.97 -3.97 -13.64
C ILE A 177 -1.32 -2.77 -14.50
N ARG A 178 -0.45 -1.77 -14.55
CA ARG A 178 -0.65 -0.49 -15.24
C ARG A 178 0.44 -0.26 -16.27
N GLY A 179 0.06 0.31 -17.39
CA GLY A 179 0.88 0.60 -18.55
C GLY A 179 0.45 -0.26 -19.72
N ASP A 180 0.71 0.18 -20.95
CA ASP A 180 0.59 -0.63 -22.15
C ASP A 180 1.41 -1.89 -21.90
N ARG A 181 0.77 -3.00 -21.55
CA ARG A 181 1.29 -4.35 -21.27
C ARG A 181 2.82 -4.47 -21.43
N LEU A 182 3.58 -3.62 -20.71
CA LEU A 182 5.03 -3.61 -20.72
C LEU A 182 5.49 -4.92 -20.10
N CYS A 183 5.70 -5.88 -20.97
CA CYS A 183 6.30 -7.15 -20.61
C CYS A 183 7.81 -6.94 -20.67
N HIS A 184 8.42 -6.59 -19.54
CA HIS A 184 9.88 -6.61 -19.45
C HIS A 184 10.37 -8.04 -19.59
N ARG A 185 11.36 -8.26 -20.46
CA ARG A 185 11.96 -9.57 -20.74
C ARG A 185 13.37 -9.59 -20.21
N PHE A 186 13.72 -10.61 -19.45
CA PHE A 186 15.06 -10.78 -18.89
C PHE A 186 15.39 -12.25 -18.65
N TYR A 187 16.67 -12.54 -18.46
CA TYR A 187 17.09 -13.90 -18.15
C TYR A 187 17.06 -14.14 -16.65
N ALA A 188 16.25 -15.09 -16.19
CA ALA A 188 16.22 -15.50 -14.80
C ALA A 188 15.73 -16.94 -14.66
N SER A 189 16.12 -17.59 -13.55
CA SER A 189 15.60 -18.89 -13.18
C SER A 189 14.28 -18.76 -12.43
N MET A 190 13.22 -19.46 -12.88
CA MET A 190 11.93 -19.50 -12.18
C MET A 190 12.09 -19.97 -10.73
N THR A 191 13.04 -20.89 -10.46
CA THR A 191 13.27 -21.40 -9.10
C THR A 191 13.89 -20.34 -8.21
N GLN A 192 14.86 -19.57 -8.68
CA GLN A 192 15.44 -18.44 -7.95
C GLN A 192 14.38 -17.36 -7.71
N MET A 193 13.66 -16.96 -8.75
CA MET A 193 12.57 -15.98 -8.65
C MET A 193 11.51 -16.40 -7.62
N THR A 194 11.18 -17.71 -7.59
CA THR A 194 10.22 -18.23 -6.60
C THR A 194 10.77 -18.07 -5.18
N ALA A 195 12.02 -18.45 -4.93
CA ALA A 195 12.64 -18.34 -3.61
C ALA A 195 12.72 -16.88 -3.10
N GLU A 196 13.03 -15.94 -4.01
CA GLU A 196 13.13 -14.52 -3.68
C GLU A 196 11.78 -13.84 -3.46
N LEU A 197 10.77 -14.18 -4.29
CA LEU A 197 9.50 -13.47 -4.31
C LEU A 197 8.39 -14.12 -3.46
N GLU A 198 8.56 -15.39 -3.09
CA GLU A 198 7.58 -16.08 -2.23
C GLU A 198 7.35 -15.36 -0.89
N PRO A 199 8.39 -14.86 -0.17
CA PRO A 199 8.19 -14.08 1.05
C PRO A 199 7.43 -12.76 0.80
N MET A 200 7.44 -12.26 -0.43
CA MET A 200 6.78 -11.03 -0.86
C MET A 200 5.34 -11.27 -1.39
N GLY A 201 4.78 -12.46 -1.18
CA GLY A 201 3.40 -12.77 -1.55
C GLY A 201 3.21 -13.35 -2.95
N PHE A 202 4.26 -13.87 -3.57
CA PHE A 202 4.12 -14.61 -4.84
C PHE A 202 3.93 -16.11 -4.62
N LEU A 203 3.21 -16.74 -5.54
CA LEU A 203 2.90 -18.16 -5.53
C LEU A 203 3.19 -18.77 -6.89
N ARG A 204 4.03 -19.81 -6.91
CA ARG A 204 4.25 -20.59 -8.14
C ARG A 204 3.07 -21.52 -8.38
N ILE A 205 2.25 -21.21 -9.39
CA ILE A 205 1.06 -22.00 -9.74
C ILE A 205 1.32 -23.06 -10.80
N GLN A 206 2.42 -22.91 -11.57
CA GLN A 206 2.87 -23.86 -12.59
C GLN A 206 4.37 -23.71 -12.81
N LYS A 207 4.98 -24.66 -13.54
CA LYS A 207 6.41 -24.57 -13.90
C LYS A 207 6.81 -23.25 -14.56
N SER A 208 5.86 -22.63 -15.29
CA SER A 208 6.07 -21.39 -16.07
C SER A 208 5.42 -20.15 -15.48
N TYR A 209 4.66 -20.26 -14.38
CA TYR A 209 3.90 -19.13 -13.84
C TYR A 209 4.15 -18.93 -12.33
N LEU A 210 4.57 -17.72 -11.98
CA LEU A 210 4.72 -17.21 -10.61
C LEU A 210 3.81 -15.99 -10.46
N VAL A 211 2.76 -16.07 -9.66
CA VAL A 211 1.70 -15.06 -9.57
C VAL A 211 1.72 -14.32 -8.24
N ASN A 212 1.43 -13.04 -8.25
CA ASN A 212 1.21 -12.26 -7.05
C ASN A 212 -0.17 -12.61 -6.46
N MET A 213 -0.19 -13.15 -5.25
CA MET A 213 -1.40 -13.65 -4.58
C MET A 213 -2.45 -12.55 -4.32
N ALA A 214 -2.04 -11.28 -4.22
CA ALA A 214 -2.95 -10.14 -4.04
C ALA A 214 -3.90 -9.93 -5.25
N TYR A 215 -3.55 -10.49 -6.40
CA TYR A 215 -4.34 -10.38 -7.64
C TYR A 215 -5.08 -11.64 -8.03
N ILE A 216 -5.04 -12.70 -7.22
CA ILE A 216 -5.83 -13.91 -7.45
C ILE A 216 -7.29 -13.64 -7.07
N GLU A 217 -8.17 -13.64 -8.07
CA GLU A 217 -9.63 -13.58 -7.87
C GLU A 217 -10.21 -14.97 -7.58
N MET A 218 -9.74 -15.98 -8.33
CA MET A 218 -10.26 -17.33 -8.24
C MET A 218 -9.17 -18.36 -8.51
N LEU A 219 -9.16 -19.40 -7.68
CA LEU A 219 -8.27 -20.55 -7.83
C LEU A 219 -9.12 -21.82 -7.94
N LYS A 220 -9.13 -22.41 -9.13
CA LYS A 220 -9.81 -23.68 -9.44
C LYS A 220 -8.80 -24.75 -9.83
N TYR A 221 -9.27 -25.99 -9.91
CA TYR A 221 -8.48 -27.10 -10.43
C TYR A 221 -8.04 -26.83 -11.87
N GLY A 222 -6.75 -26.81 -12.11
CA GLY A 222 -6.15 -26.54 -13.43
C GLY A 222 -6.16 -25.07 -13.88
N GLU A 223 -6.81 -24.16 -13.16
CA GLU A 223 -7.01 -22.76 -13.57
C GLU A 223 -6.84 -21.79 -12.42
N THR A 224 -6.14 -20.68 -12.66
CA THR A 224 -6.06 -19.52 -11.76
C THR A 224 -6.49 -18.26 -12.51
N ARG A 225 -7.50 -17.54 -11.98
CA ARG A 225 -7.96 -16.27 -12.53
C ARG A 225 -7.42 -15.12 -11.71
N LEU A 226 -6.82 -14.16 -12.40
CA LEU A 226 -6.29 -12.93 -11.82
C LEU A 226 -7.24 -11.76 -12.12
N LYS A 227 -7.13 -10.69 -11.33
CA LYS A 227 -7.80 -9.40 -11.56
C LYS A 227 -7.58 -8.94 -13.01
N GLY A 228 -8.61 -8.34 -13.61
CA GLY A 228 -8.57 -7.94 -15.02
C GLY A 228 -8.88 -9.07 -16.01
N GLY A 229 -9.43 -10.19 -15.54
CA GLY A 229 -9.93 -11.29 -16.38
C GLY A 229 -8.85 -12.18 -16.97
N ILE A 230 -7.61 -12.08 -16.51
CA ILE A 230 -6.51 -12.93 -16.96
C ILE A 230 -6.68 -14.35 -16.40
N VAL A 231 -6.63 -15.35 -17.28
CA VAL A 231 -6.76 -16.76 -16.93
C VAL A 231 -5.45 -17.48 -17.24
N LEU A 232 -4.84 -18.06 -16.22
CA LEU A 232 -3.60 -18.82 -16.32
C LEU A 232 -3.86 -20.29 -16.00
N LYS A 233 -3.18 -21.20 -16.73
CA LYS A 233 -3.18 -22.63 -16.40
C LYS A 233 -2.39 -22.85 -15.11
N SER A 234 -2.93 -23.62 -14.18
CA SER A 234 -2.24 -24.01 -12.94
C SER A 234 -2.02 -25.53 -12.89
N SER A 235 -1.04 -25.94 -12.06
CA SER A 235 -0.69 -27.36 -11.92
C SER A 235 -1.82 -28.14 -11.26
N GLU A 236 -2.38 -29.11 -11.96
CA GLU A 236 -3.37 -30.04 -11.41
C GLU A 236 -2.76 -30.94 -10.33
N LYS A 237 -1.54 -31.42 -10.59
CA LYS A 237 -0.79 -32.29 -9.67
C LYS A 237 -0.54 -31.63 -8.31
N ASN A 238 -0.25 -30.32 -8.31
CA ASN A 238 0.11 -29.57 -7.10
C ASN A 238 -1.06 -28.69 -6.59
N HIS A 239 -2.28 -28.92 -7.09
CA HIS A 239 -3.45 -28.07 -6.78
C HIS A 239 -3.70 -27.92 -5.27
N SER A 240 -3.61 -29.03 -4.51
CA SER A 240 -3.84 -29.01 -3.06
C SER A 240 -2.83 -28.13 -2.32
N GLU A 241 -1.55 -28.22 -2.68
CA GLU A 241 -0.48 -27.40 -2.10
C GLU A 241 -0.67 -25.91 -2.44
N ILE A 242 -0.93 -25.60 -3.71
CA ILE A 242 -1.20 -24.24 -4.20
C ILE A 242 -2.37 -23.61 -3.44
N LYS A 243 -3.48 -24.35 -3.30
CA LYS A 243 -4.66 -23.93 -2.56
C LYS A 243 -4.39 -23.69 -1.08
N GLN A 244 -3.65 -24.58 -0.43
CA GLN A 244 -3.27 -24.45 0.97
C GLN A 244 -2.42 -23.19 1.20
N ARG A 245 -1.38 -22.99 0.40
CA ARG A 245 -0.49 -21.81 0.48
C ARG A 245 -1.25 -20.51 0.27
N TYR A 246 -2.12 -20.46 -0.74
CA TYR A 246 -2.98 -19.30 -0.98
C TYR A 246 -3.94 -19.02 0.18
N SER A 247 -4.56 -20.08 0.75
CA SER A 247 -5.47 -19.92 1.90
C SER A 247 -4.76 -19.39 3.14
N LEU A 248 -3.55 -19.89 3.42
CA LEU A 248 -2.72 -19.38 4.53
C LEU A 248 -2.32 -17.93 4.33
N TRP A 249 -1.93 -17.57 3.11
CA TRP A 249 -1.60 -16.19 2.78
C TRP A 249 -2.81 -15.26 2.95
N ARG A 250 -4.00 -15.65 2.44
CA ARG A 250 -5.26 -14.90 2.61
C ARG A 250 -5.64 -14.69 4.06
N ALA A 251 -5.41 -15.69 4.92
CA ALA A 251 -5.73 -15.58 6.34
C ALA A 251 -4.85 -14.55 7.07
N LYS A 252 -3.60 -14.35 6.60
CA LYS A 252 -2.65 -13.38 7.17
C LYS A 252 -2.81 -11.96 6.64
N ASN A 253 -3.45 -11.78 5.47
CA ASN A 253 -3.53 -10.52 4.74
C ASN A 253 -5.00 -10.06 4.51
N ARG A 254 -5.87 -10.45 5.41
CA ARG A 254 -7.26 -9.98 5.52
C ARG A 254 -7.36 -8.80 6.46
#